data_77aa690f734abf25c4ada0f478791a68
#
_entry.id   77aa690f734abf25c4ada0f478791a68
#
_cell.length_a   1.000
_cell.length_b   1.000
_cell.length_c   1.000
_cell.angle_alpha   90.00
_cell.angle_beta   90.00
_cell.angle_gamma   90.00
#
_symmetry.space_group_name_H-M   'P 1'
#
loop_
_entity.id
_entity.type
_entity.pdbx_description
1 polymer ?
#
loop_
_entity_poly.entity_id
_entity_poly.type
_entity_poly.pdbx_seq_one_letter_code
_entity_poly.pdbx_strand_id
1 'polypeptide(L)'
;MSLAVEALDHLVMNVKDVETAAAWYERVLGMKRVVTEPRPGAKVTSMHFGRQKINLRPIAATQREWFTGEQVAAGSDDLCFLTKAAPQAVADHLRASGVEVIEGPTDKRGAMGTIVSVYCRDPDGSLIEISSYK
;
A
#
# COMPACT_ATOMS: atom_id res chain seq x y z
N MET A 1 -14.57 -31.07 4.85
CA MET A 1 -13.46 -30.31 4.24
C MET A 1 -13.14 -29.10 5.11
N SER A 2 -11.88 -28.86 5.35
CA SER A 2 -11.45 -27.65 6.08
C SER A 2 -11.03 -26.56 5.11
N LEU A 3 -11.28 -25.32 5.49
CA LEU A 3 -10.83 -24.18 4.74
C LEU A 3 -9.40 -23.82 5.14
N ALA A 4 -8.56 -23.56 4.15
CA ALA A 4 -7.25 -22.94 4.36
C ALA A 4 -7.03 -21.91 3.27
N VAL A 5 -6.76 -20.67 3.66
CA VAL A 5 -6.42 -19.61 2.69
C VAL A 5 -4.97 -19.75 2.26
N GLU A 6 -4.67 -19.40 1.02
CA GLU A 6 -3.33 -19.57 0.43
C GLU A 6 -2.55 -18.27 0.37
N ALA A 7 -3.21 -17.16 0.09
CA ALA A 7 -2.54 -15.89 -0.17
C ALA A 7 -3.52 -14.72 0.02
N LEU A 8 -2.95 -13.54 0.18
CA LEU A 8 -3.69 -12.31 0.06
C LEU A 8 -3.76 -11.94 -1.43
N ASP A 9 -4.94 -11.72 -1.99
CA ASP A 9 -5.10 -11.30 -3.38
C ASP A 9 -4.98 -9.78 -3.52
N HIS A 10 -5.81 -9.08 -2.78
CA HIS A 10 -5.81 -7.61 -2.76
C HIS A 10 -6.37 -7.11 -1.43
N LEU A 11 -6.17 -5.84 -1.19
CA LEU A 11 -6.81 -5.16 -0.07
C LEU A 11 -7.46 -3.86 -0.55
N VAL A 12 -8.36 -3.33 0.25
CA VAL A 12 -8.98 -2.04 0.02
C VAL A 12 -8.43 -1.06 1.05
N MET A 13 -7.89 0.04 0.56
CA MET A 13 -7.36 1.11 1.39
C MET A 13 -8.32 2.29 1.31
N ASN A 14 -8.80 2.75 2.45
CA ASN A 14 -9.59 3.97 2.53
C ASN A 14 -8.67 5.18 2.50
N VAL A 15 -8.91 6.11 1.59
CA VAL A 15 -8.06 7.29 1.39
C VAL A 15 -8.91 8.55 1.38
N LYS A 16 -8.33 9.68 1.78
CA LYS A 16 -9.03 10.97 1.74
C LYS A 16 -9.22 11.45 0.32
N ASP A 17 -8.21 11.27 -0.54
CA ASP A 17 -8.22 11.70 -1.92
C ASP A 17 -7.56 10.64 -2.79
N VAL A 18 -8.35 10.03 -3.69
CA VAL A 18 -7.88 8.92 -4.53
C VAL A 18 -6.74 9.35 -5.44
N GLU A 19 -6.84 10.54 -6.06
CA GLU A 19 -5.80 11.02 -6.99
C GLU A 19 -4.47 11.27 -6.26
N THR A 20 -4.51 11.90 -5.09
CA THR A 20 -3.31 12.16 -4.29
C THR A 20 -2.64 10.84 -3.89
N ALA A 21 -3.42 9.87 -3.43
CA ALA A 21 -2.91 8.56 -3.04
C ALA A 21 -2.31 7.83 -4.25
N ALA A 22 -3.05 7.76 -5.36
CA ALA A 22 -2.60 7.07 -6.56
C ALA A 22 -1.28 7.65 -7.09
N ALA A 23 -1.18 8.97 -7.18
CA ALA A 23 0.04 9.64 -7.64
C ALA A 23 1.24 9.33 -6.75
N TRP A 24 1.02 9.25 -5.44
CA TRP A 24 2.08 8.93 -4.49
C TRP A 24 2.58 7.48 -4.65
N TYR A 25 1.64 6.51 -4.73
CA TYR A 25 1.99 5.09 -4.88
C TYR A 25 2.66 4.82 -6.23
N GLU A 26 2.29 5.56 -7.28
CA GLU A 26 3.01 5.49 -8.57
C GLU A 26 4.44 6.02 -8.43
N ARG A 27 4.58 7.21 -7.91
CA ARG A 27 5.86 7.93 -7.87
C ARG A 27 6.82 7.34 -6.84
N VAL A 28 6.34 7.02 -5.65
CA VAL A 28 7.20 6.59 -4.54
C VAL A 28 7.43 5.08 -4.56
N LEU A 29 6.39 4.29 -4.79
CA LEU A 29 6.48 2.83 -4.71
C LEU A 29 6.50 2.14 -6.08
N GLY A 30 6.44 2.89 -7.18
CA GLY A 30 6.53 2.31 -8.52
C GLY A 30 5.35 1.42 -8.90
N MET A 31 4.21 1.58 -8.25
CA MET A 31 3.02 0.80 -8.57
C MET A 31 2.38 1.29 -9.86
N LYS A 32 1.65 0.40 -10.53
CA LYS A 32 0.93 0.72 -11.75
C LYS A 32 -0.53 1.04 -11.45
N ARG A 33 -0.96 2.23 -11.84
CA ARG A 33 -2.36 2.65 -11.71
C ARG A 33 -3.20 1.97 -12.79
N VAL A 34 -4.33 1.39 -12.39
CA VAL A 34 -5.34 0.84 -13.30
C VAL A 34 -6.70 1.39 -12.86
N VAL A 35 -7.41 2.02 -13.79
CA VAL A 35 -8.75 2.53 -13.52
C VAL A 35 -9.75 1.68 -14.28
N THR A 36 -10.74 1.15 -13.56
CA THR A 36 -11.83 0.37 -14.15
C THR A 36 -13.16 1.02 -13.83
N GLU A 37 -14.18 0.68 -14.59
CA GLU A 37 -15.54 1.16 -14.36
C GLU A 37 -16.49 -0.03 -14.46
N PRO A 38 -16.58 -0.85 -13.38
CA PRO A 38 -17.38 -2.09 -13.39
C PRO A 38 -18.86 -1.85 -13.69
N ARG A 39 -19.35 -0.64 -13.46
CA ARG A 39 -20.68 -0.20 -13.89
C ARG A 39 -20.64 1.32 -14.13
N PRO A 40 -21.56 1.87 -14.95
CA PRO A 40 -21.54 3.29 -15.28
C PRO A 40 -21.46 4.20 -14.06
N GLY A 41 -20.49 5.12 -14.05
CA GLY A 41 -20.28 6.07 -12.96
C GLY A 41 -19.54 5.51 -11.74
N ALA A 42 -19.24 4.22 -11.71
CA ALA A 42 -18.56 3.58 -10.58
C ALA A 42 -17.10 3.28 -10.91
N LYS A 43 -16.27 4.32 -10.96
CA LYS A 43 -14.84 4.17 -11.22
C LYS A 43 -14.13 3.60 -9.99
N VAL A 44 -13.23 2.65 -10.23
CA VAL A 44 -12.35 2.07 -9.22
C VAL A 44 -10.90 2.28 -9.67
N THR A 45 -10.11 2.92 -8.83
CA THR A 45 -8.68 3.11 -9.05
C THR A 45 -7.93 2.08 -8.22
N SER A 46 -7.10 1.30 -8.88
CA SER A 46 -6.29 0.25 -8.25
C SER A 46 -4.81 0.49 -8.52
N MET A 47 -3.99 0.20 -7.52
CA MET A 47 -2.53 0.28 -7.62
C MET A 47 -1.99 -1.14 -7.65
N HIS A 48 -1.42 -1.54 -8.79
CA HIS A 48 -0.93 -2.90 -9.02
C HIS A 48 0.56 -3.01 -8.74
N PHE A 49 0.95 -4.09 -8.09
CA PHE A 49 2.35 -4.43 -7.81
C PHE A 49 2.48 -5.94 -7.72
N GLY A 50 3.54 -6.51 -8.31
CA GLY A 50 3.71 -7.96 -8.33
C GLY A 50 2.46 -8.65 -8.86
N ARG A 51 1.87 -9.52 -8.06
CA ARG A 51 0.65 -10.27 -8.39
C ARG A 51 -0.55 -9.80 -7.55
N GLN A 52 -0.45 -8.63 -6.94
CA GLN A 52 -1.45 -8.10 -6.00
C GLN A 52 -1.83 -6.68 -6.40
N LYS A 53 -2.81 -6.15 -5.72
CA LYS A 53 -3.23 -4.75 -5.89
C LYS A 53 -3.82 -4.18 -4.61
N ILE A 54 -3.87 -2.86 -4.55
CA ILE A 54 -4.61 -2.10 -3.56
C ILE A 54 -5.71 -1.35 -4.32
N ASN A 55 -6.96 -1.55 -3.94
CA ASN A 55 -8.06 -0.72 -4.43
C ASN A 55 -8.15 0.51 -3.53
N LEU A 56 -8.11 1.70 -4.14
CA LEU A 56 -8.20 2.96 -3.40
C LEU A 56 -9.68 3.35 -3.28
N ARG A 57 -10.21 3.27 -2.07
CA ARG A 57 -11.60 3.61 -1.79
C ARG A 57 -11.68 5.02 -1.22
N PRO A 58 -12.45 5.94 -1.85
CA PRO A 58 -12.62 7.27 -1.26
C PRO A 58 -13.36 7.13 0.07
N ILE A 59 -12.82 7.74 1.12
CA ILE A 59 -13.38 7.64 2.47
C ILE A 59 -14.82 8.17 2.54
N ALA A 60 -15.18 9.09 1.64
CA ALA A 60 -16.51 9.66 1.57
C ALA A 60 -17.57 8.70 1.00
N ALA A 61 -17.16 7.59 0.36
CA ALA A 61 -18.11 6.61 -0.15
C ALA A 61 -18.87 5.97 1.01
N THR A 62 -20.16 5.74 0.81
CA THR A 62 -20.99 5.08 1.82
C THR A 62 -20.81 3.56 1.75
N GLN A 63 -21.20 2.85 2.81
CA GLN A 63 -21.20 1.38 2.80
C GLN A 63 -22.15 0.83 1.71
N ARG A 64 -23.17 1.57 1.35
CA ARG A 64 -24.10 1.19 0.29
C ARG A 64 -23.46 1.31 -1.10
N GLU A 65 -22.68 2.36 -1.31
CA GLU A 65 -21.99 2.58 -2.59
C GLU A 65 -20.81 1.63 -2.77
N TRP A 66 -20.07 1.42 -1.70
CA TRP A 66 -18.92 0.54 -1.68
C TRP A 66 -18.70 0.03 -0.25
N PHE A 67 -19.21 -1.15 0.05
CA PHE A 67 -19.06 -1.69 1.39
C PHE A 67 -17.60 -2.06 1.68
N THR A 68 -17.20 -1.88 2.92
CA THR A 68 -15.82 -2.08 3.37
C THR A 68 -15.85 -2.51 4.85
N GLY A 69 -14.69 -2.54 5.50
CA GLY A 69 -14.65 -2.81 6.94
C GLY A 69 -15.53 -1.85 7.74
N GLU A 70 -16.01 -2.29 8.89
CA GLU A 70 -16.89 -1.48 9.72
C GLU A 70 -16.26 -0.16 10.17
N GLN A 71 -14.98 -0.18 10.49
CA GLN A 71 -14.25 1.02 10.92
C GLN A 71 -13.57 1.64 9.70
N VAL A 72 -14.17 2.70 9.17
CA VAL A 72 -13.67 3.39 8.00
C VAL A 72 -12.78 4.54 8.43
N ALA A 73 -11.50 4.45 8.14
CA ALA A 73 -10.52 5.48 8.48
C ALA A 73 -9.41 5.54 7.41
N ALA A 74 -8.98 6.74 7.08
CA ALA A 74 -7.79 6.96 6.26
C ALA A 74 -6.58 7.09 7.19
N GLY A 75 -5.43 6.54 6.77
CA GLY A 75 -4.19 6.68 7.53
C GLY A 75 -4.02 5.69 8.68
N SER A 76 -4.82 4.63 8.72
CA SER A 76 -4.75 3.61 9.78
C SER A 76 -4.09 2.31 9.33
N ASP A 77 -3.65 2.23 8.07
CA ASP A 77 -3.01 1.02 7.56
C ASP A 77 -1.55 0.94 8.00
N ASP A 78 -1.06 -0.30 8.07
CA ASP A 78 0.32 -0.62 8.42
C ASP A 78 0.71 -1.78 7.49
N LEU A 79 1.46 -1.46 6.44
CA LEU A 79 1.71 -2.39 5.34
C LEU A 79 3.20 -2.59 5.10
N CYS A 80 3.58 -3.84 4.89
CA CYS A 80 4.95 -4.21 4.52
C CYS A 80 4.97 -4.68 3.08
N PHE A 81 5.77 -4.00 2.25
CA PHE A 81 5.99 -4.35 0.85
C PHE A 81 7.38 -4.93 0.67
N LEU A 82 7.50 -5.91 -0.20
CA LEU A 82 8.80 -6.48 -0.55
C LEU A 82 9.33 -5.85 -1.84
N THR A 83 10.63 -5.66 -1.89
CA THR A 83 11.36 -5.18 -3.07
C THR A 83 12.66 -5.94 -3.21
N LYS A 84 13.22 -5.93 -4.43
CA LYS A 84 14.55 -6.46 -4.69
C LYS A 84 15.65 -5.40 -4.53
N ALA A 85 15.26 -4.14 -4.36
CA ALA A 85 16.22 -3.05 -4.16
C ALA A 85 16.93 -3.22 -2.81
N ALA A 86 18.22 -2.83 -2.79
CA ALA A 86 18.97 -2.85 -1.53
C ALA A 86 18.36 -1.87 -0.52
N PRO A 87 18.38 -2.20 0.77
CA PRO A 87 17.75 -1.34 1.79
C PRO A 87 18.23 0.11 1.78
N GLN A 88 19.53 0.33 1.58
CA GLN A 88 20.04 1.70 1.51
C GLN A 88 19.54 2.44 0.26
N ALA A 89 19.38 1.73 -0.86
CA ALA A 89 18.83 2.30 -2.08
C ALA A 89 17.37 2.70 -1.87
N VAL A 90 16.60 1.94 -1.09
CA VAL A 90 15.24 2.29 -0.71
C VAL A 90 15.22 3.60 0.09
N ALA A 91 16.06 3.71 1.11
CA ALA A 91 16.14 4.93 1.91
C ALA A 91 16.53 6.15 1.06
N ASP A 92 17.50 5.99 0.17
CA ASP A 92 17.94 7.06 -0.73
C ASP A 92 16.83 7.48 -1.68
N HIS A 93 16.07 6.51 -2.22
CA HIS A 93 14.94 6.77 -3.12
C HIS A 93 13.84 7.56 -2.40
N LEU A 94 13.49 7.17 -1.18
CA LEU A 94 12.47 7.88 -0.39
C LEU A 94 12.88 9.34 -0.18
N ARG A 95 14.11 9.57 0.24
CA ARG A 95 14.63 10.93 0.45
C ARG A 95 14.64 11.74 -0.85
N ALA A 96 15.06 11.13 -1.95
CA ALA A 96 15.06 11.78 -3.27
C ALA A 96 13.63 12.11 -3.74
N SER A 97 12.65 11.35 -3.28
CA SER A 97 11.23 11.57 -3.58
C SER A 97 10.56 12.58 -2.63
N GLY A 98 11.32 13.16 -1.71
CA GLY A 98 10.80 14.10 -0.71
C GLY A 98 10.02 13.43 0.42
N VAL A 99 10.26 12.13 0.66
CA VAL A 99 9.59 11.34 1.69
C VAL A 99 10.53 11.15 2.87
N GLU A 100 10.06 11.47 4.07
CA GLU A 100 10.84 11.27 5.29
C GLU A 100 11.00 9.77 5.60
N VAL A 101 12.24 9.35 5.83
CA VAL A 101 12.53 8.03 6.37
C VAL A 101 12.43 8.12 7.89
N ILE A 102 11.41 7.47 8.46
CA ILE A 102 11.20 7.53 9.92
C ILE A 102 11.97 6.48 10.70
N GLU A 103 12.34 5.39 10.05
CA GLU A 103 13.20 4.36 10.64
C GLU A 103 13.83 3.52 9.53
N GLY A 104 15.04 3.04 9.78
CA GLY A 104 15.72 2.07 8.92
C GLY A 104 16.80 2.68 8.03
N PRO A 105 17.56 1.81 7.35
CA PRO A 105 17.42 0.34 7.31
C PRO A 105 17.59 -0.33 8.67
N THR A 106 16.71 -1.26 9.01
CA THR A 106 16.75 -1.97 10.28
C THR A 106 16.19 -3.39 10.12
N ASP A 107 16.70 -4.33 10.91
CA ASP A 107 16.22 -5.71 10.89
C ASP A 107 14.84 -5.80 11.54
N LYS A 108 13.95 -6.52 10.88
CA LYS A 108 12.61 -6.82 11.38
C LYS A 108 12.28 -8.29 11.08
N ARG A 109 11.14 -8.73 11.55
CA ARG A 109 10.67 -10.09 11.38
C ARG A 109 9.61 -10.14 10.29
N GLY A 110 9.92 -10.81 9.18
CA GLY A 110 8.95 -11.08 8.12
C GLY A 110 8.25 -12.42 8.35
N ALA A 111 7.32 -12.74 7.46
CA ALA A 111 6.60 -14.02 7.50
C ALA A 111 7.53 -15.22 7.32
N MET A 112 8.59 -15.07 6.54
CA MET A 112 9.50 -16.15 6.14
C MET A 112 10.90 -16.01 6.73
N GLY A 113 11.12 -15.09 7.66
CA GLY A 113 12.43 -14.87 8.27
C GLY A 113 12.75 -13.39 8.41
N THR A 114 14.03 -13.08 8.63
CA THR A 114 14.49 -11.70 8.84
C THR A 114 14.43 -10.90 7.55
N ILE A 115 13.85 -9.71 7.66
CA ILE A 115 13.82 -8.71 6.59
C ILE A 115 14.58 -7.47 7.05
N VAL A 116 15.05 -6.68 6.09
CA VAL A 116 15.63 -5.37 6.37
C VAL A 116 14.67 -4.33 5.85
N SER A 117 14.20 -3.46 6.74
CA SER A 117 13.06 -2.59 6.49
C SER A 117 13.40 -1.12 6.60
N VAL A 118 12.74 -0.33 5.75
CA VAL A 118 12.77 1.13 5.78
C VAL A 118 11.32 1.60 5.89
N TYR A 119 11.04 2.51 6.80
CA TYR A 119 9.68 2.98 7.10
C TYR A 119 9.47 4.41 6.66
N CYS A 120 8.26 4.66 6.13
CA CYS A 120 7.78 6.01 5.81
C CYS A 120 6.27 6.09 6.03
N ARG A 121 5.69 7.26 5.77
CA ARG A 121 4.24 7.46 5.81
C ARG A 121 3.73 7.78 4.42
N ASP A 122 2.54 7.26 4.09
CA ASP A 122 1.85 7.65 2.86
C ASP A 122 1.12 9.00 3.06
N PRO A 123 0.45 9.55 2.04
CA PRO A 123 -0.20 10.87 2.17
C PRO A 123 -1.24 10.97 3.27
N ASP A 124 -1.90 9.88 3.63
CA ASP A 124 -2.92 9.86 4.68
C ASP A 124 -2.32 9.58 6.07
N GLY A 125 -1.05 9.20 6.14
CA GLY A 125 -0.37 8.86 7.38
C GLY A 125 -0.26 7.37 7.68
N SER A 126 -0.71 6.50 6.79
CA SER A 126 -0.51 5.06 6.94
C SER A 126 0.96 4.72 6.98
N LEU A 127 1.32 3.75 7.82
CA LEU A 127 2.71 3.31 7.96
C LEU A 127 3.05 2.36 6.82
N ILE A 128 4.10 2.70 6.10
CA ILE A 128 4.59 1.93 4.96
C ILE A 128 5.99 1.43 5.28
N GLU A 129 6.13 0.12 5.23
CA GLU A 129 7.39 -0.59 5.42
C GLU A 129 7.81 -1.18 4.09
N ILE A 130 9.04 -0.90 3.65
CA ILE A 130 9.59 -1.41 2.40
C ILE A 130 10.79 -2.26 2.75
N SER A 131 10.76 -3.52 2.37
CA SER A 131 11.68 -4.52 2.90
C SER A 131 12.21 -5.46 1.84
N SER A 132 13.36 -6.06 2.15
CA SER A 132 13.87 -7.21 1.41
C SER A 132 14.30 -8.28 2.42
N TYR A 133 14.18 -9.54 2.03
CA TYR A 133 14.65 -10.64 2.86
C TYR A 133 16.17 -10.63 2.94
N LYS A 134 16.68 -10.95 4.12
CA LYS A 134 18.11 -11.01 4.39
C LYS A 134 18.73 -12.31 3.89
#